data_43a2284d83f30cd02e3679fef69712b5
#
_entry.id   43a2284d83f30cd02e3679fef69712b5
#
_cell.length_a   1.000
_cell.length_b   1.000
_cell.length_c   1.000
_cell.angle_alpha   90.00
_cell.angle_beta   90.00
_cell.angle_gamma   90.00
#
_symmetry.space_group_name_H-M   'P 1'
#
loop_
_entity.id
_entity.type
_entity.pdbx_description
1 polymer ?
#
loop_
_entity_poly.entity_id
_entity_poly.type
_entity_poly.pdbx_seq_one_letter_code
_entity_poly.pdbx_strand_id
1 'polypeptide(L)'
;KPPPAPDHRQASGAAQAALSTDRREIWDLGGYQGVDCIRTRDGLVYAAAWNGSSLKKRTSDLVRTDGGNAAVILSVEGELTGFAFDAAGDLWLTVLTPAGGTLCRARHDSWGASVEQVVTQIDGAPLGALSAVEVGADGKVYFAVVGQESAEQGLESALRTELLAHTGTGAVYVYDPAARTVEQVVGGIAGASGLALDERTLTLYISDLGSRCIWSAAASARGLTAGGKGRQSS
;
A
#
# COMPACT_ATOMS: atom_id res chain seq x y z
N LYS A 1 -26.83 21.31 24.43
CA LYS A 1 -26.09 21.93 23.32
C LYS A 1 -24.75 21.22 23.22
N PRO A 2 -24.41 20.60 22.11
CA PRO A 2 -23.06 20.04 21.93
C PRO A 2 -22.01 21.17 21.91
N PRO A 3 -20.78 20.94 22.35
CA PRO A 3 -19.73 21.94 22.28
C PRO A 3 -19.42 22.28 20.81
N PRO A 4 -19.06 23.54 20.50
CA PRO A 4 -18.72 23.93 19.15
C PRO A 4 -17.51 23.13 18.66
N ALA A 5 -17.52 22.78 17.38
CA ALA A 5 -16.39 22.13 16.73
C ALA A 5 -15.13 23.01 16.83
N PRO A 6 -13.94 22.43 17.02
CA PRO A 6 -12.70 23.21 17.06
C PRO A 6 -12.49 23.95 15.74
N ASP A 7 -12.22 25.24 15.84
CA ASP A 7 -11.93 26.11 14.70
C ASP A 7 -10.52 25.78 14.16
N HIS A 8 -10.45 25.05 13.09
CA HIS A 8 -9.20 24.67 12.42
C HIS A 8 -8.50 25.82 11.66
N ARG A 9 -8.98 27.08 11.81
CA ARG A 9 -8.42 28.24 11.10
C ARG A 9 -7.32 28.99 11.84
N GLN A 10 -6.95 28.58 13.04
CA GLN A 10 -5.81 29.15 13.75
C GLN A 10 -4.59 28.21 13.71
N ALA A 11 -4.10 27.92 12.52
CA ALA A 11 -2.66 27.68 12.39
C ALA A 11 -1.99 29.03 12.55
N SER A 12 -1.50 29.27 13.78
CA SER A 12 -0.69 30.41 14.15
C SER A 12 0.41 30.67 13.10
N GLY A 13 0.70 31.95 12.84
CA GLY A 13 1.71 32.42 11.90
C GLY A 13 3.16 32.04 12.23
N ALA A 14 3.43 30.74 12.29
CA ALA A 14 4.74 30.21 12.03
C ALA A 14 4.97 30.40 10.52
N ALA A 15 6.02 31.13 10.16
CA ALA A 15 6.41 31.46 8.82
C ALA A 15 6.06 30.32 7.86
N GLN A 16 5.12 30.56 6.95
CA GLN A 16 4.99 29.76 5.75
C GLN A 16 6.34 29.84 5.06
N ALA A 17 7.19 28.85 5.30
CA ALA A 17 8.33 28.63 4.45
C ALA A 17 7.74 28.58 3.05
N ALA A 18 8.14 29.54 2.20
CA ALA A 18 7.69 29.59 0.83
C ALA A 18 7.95 28.19 0.26
N LEU A 19 6.87 27.45 -0.02
CA LEU A 19 6.99 26.17 -0.68
C LEU A 19 7.68 26.48 -2.01
N SER A 20 8.90 25.97 -2.18
CA SER A 20 9.60 26.11 -3.45
C SER A 20 8.66 25.57 -4.53
N THR A 21 8.30 26.42 -5.47
CA THR A 21 7.51 26.03 -6.64
C THR A 21 8.37 25.40 -7.72
N ASP A 22 9.67 25.21 -7.46
CA ASP A 22 10.59 24.56 -8.37
C ASP A 22 10.23 23.09 -8.50
N ARG A 23 9.44 22.80 -9.52
CA ARG A 23 9.25 21.43 -9.98
C ARG A 23 10.52 21.01 -10.67
N ARG A 24 11.14 19.96 -10.18
CA ARG A 24 12.29 19.35 -10.80
C ARG A 24 11.91 17.94 -11.24
N GLU A 25 11.95 17.71 -12.54
CA GLU A 25 11.92 16.35 -13.05
C GLU A 25 13.25 15.69 -12.73
N ILE A 26 13.21 14.59 -11.98
CA ILE A 26 14.40 13.85 -11.58
C ILE A 26 14.52 12.52 -12.32
N TRP A 27 13.43 12.08 -12.97
CA TRP A 27 13.40 10.81 -13.65
C TRP A 27 12.25 10.73 -14.65
N ASP A 28 12.60 10.56 -15.93
CA ASP A 28 11.64 10.31 -17.01
C ASP A 28 11.41 8.79 -17.15
N LEU A 29 10.19 8.36 -16.87
CA LEU A 29 9.70 7.00 -17.08
C LEU A 29 8.90 6.86 -18.39
N GLY A 30 9.23 7.60 -19.41
CA GLY A 30 8.51 7.69 -20.68
C GLY A 30 8.28 6.37 -21.42
N GLY A 31 8.91 5.27 -20.99
CA GLY A 31 8.62 3.92 -21.46
C GLY A 31 7.44 3.22 -20.78
N TYR A 32 6.88 3.80 -19.71
CA TYR A 32 5.79 3.24 -18.93
C TYR A 32 4.49 4.03 -19.08
N GLN A 33 3.37 3.37 -18.85
CA GLN A 33 2.04 4.00 -18.94
C GLN A 33 1.57 4.57 -17.58
N GLY A 34 2.13 4.09 -16.48
CA GLY A 34 1.81 4.60 -15.15
C GLY A 34 2.80 4.19 -14.07
N VAL A 35 2.69 4.88 -12.93
CA VAL A 35 3.48 4.65 -11.71
C VAL A 35 2.53 4.67 -10.52
N ASP A 36 2.51 3.61 -9.71
CA ASP A 36 1.56 3.47 -8.60
C ASP A 36 2.16 3.71 -7.22
N CYS A 37 3.43 3.42 -7.02
CA CYS A 37 4.08 3.52 -5.72
C CYS A 37 5.51 4.03 -5.84
N ILE A 38 5.91 4.89 -4.92
CA ILE A 38 7.29 5.40 -4.81
C ILE A 38 7.78 5.21 -3.38
N ARG A 39 9.04 4.77 -3.24
CA ARG A 39 9.76 4.69 -1.96
C ARG A 39 11.18 5.17 -2.14
N THR A 40 11.77 5.60 -1.04
CA THR A 40 13.21 5.92 -1.01
C THR A 40 13.92 5.00 -0.03
N ARG A 41 15.14 4.58 -0.40
CA ARG A 41 16.03 3.82 0.49
C ARG A 41 17.48 4.10 0.11
N ASP A 42 18.32 4.37 1.11
CA ASP A 42 19.77 4.58 0.94
C ASP A 42 20.12 5.63 -0.13
N GLY A 43 19.34 6.71 -0.19
CA GLY A 43 19.51 7.79 -1.17
C GLY A 43 19.02 7.49 -2.59
N LEU A 44 18.47 6.29 -2.82
CA LEU A 44 17.91 5.86 -4.09
C LEU A 44 16.39 6.00 -4.09
N VAL A 45 15.81 6.25 -5.25
CA VAL A 45 14.36 6.28 -5.48
C VAL A 45 13.95 5.00 -6.19
N TYR A 46 12.91 4.38 -5.68
CA TYR A 46 12.30 3.18 -6.26
C TYR A 46 10.86 3.51 -6.67
N ALA A 47 10.42 3.00 -7.82
CA ALA A 47 9.07 3.20 -8.31
C ALA A 47 8.50 1.91 -8.92
N ALA A 48 7.24 1.63 -8.63
CA ALA A 48 6.47 0.59 -9.31
C ALA A 48 5.87 1.19 -10.58
N ALA A 49 6.35 0.79 -11.74
CA ALA A 49 5.93 1.31 -13.03
C ALA A 49 5.34 0.17 -13.88
N TRP A 50 4.32 0.48 -14.68
CA TRP A 50 3.61 -0.55 -15.41
C TRP A 50 3.30 -0.19 -16.86
N ASN A 51 3.11 -1.26 -17.67
CA ASN A 51 2.64 -1.23 -19.05
C ASN A 51 1.49 -2.21 -19.26
N GLY A 52 0.72 -2.02 -20.30
CA GLY A 52 -0.33 -2.92 -20.74
C GLY A 52 -1.73 -2.31 -20.70
N SER A 53 -2.51 -2.58 -21.74
CA SER A 53 -3.83 -2.00 -21.95
C SER A 53 -4.95 -2.57 -21.08
N SER A 54 -4.70 -3.66 -20.41
CA SER A 54 -5.64 -4.31 -19.48
C SER A 54 -4.88 -5.13 -18.46
N LEU A 55 -5.50 -5.46 -17.32
CA LEU A 55 -4.84 -6.25 -16.28
C LEU A 55 -4.30 -7.60 -16.78
N LYS A 56 -5.00 -8.26 -17.71
CA LYS A 56 -4.54 -9.51 -18.35
C LYS A 56 -3.24 -9.38 -19.16
N LYS A 57 -2.92 -8.16 -19.60
CA LYS A 57 -1.73 -7.84 -20.40
C LYS A 57 -0.76 -6.94 -19.65
N ARG A 58 -1.05 -6.65 -18.38
CA ARG A 58 -0.23 -5.77 -17.56
C ARG A 58 1.04 -6.48 -17.13
N THR A 59 2.14 -5.78 -17.23
CA THR A 59 3.42 -6.10 -16.63
C THR A 59 3.88 -4.90 -15.83
N SER A 60 4.47 -5.13 -14.69
CA SER A 60 5.01 -4.07 -13.85
C SER A 60 6.46 -4.35 -13.53
N ASP A 61 7.24 -3.29 -13.53
CA ASP A 61 8.64 -3.29 -13.15
C ASP A 61 8.82 -2.49 -11.87
N LEU A 62 9.60 -3.00 -10.95
CA LEU A 62 10.20 -2.19 -9.91
C LEU A 62 11.48 -1.60 -10.48
N VAL A 63 11.49 -0.29 -10.63
CA VAL A 63 12.63 0.45 -11.18
C VAL A 63 13.29 1.27 -10.08
N ARG A 64 14.62 1.46 -10.20
CA ARG A 64 15.44 2.20 -9.25
C ARG A 64 16.26 3.25 -9.97
N THR A 65 16.41 4.44 -9.38
CA THR A 65 17.31 5.49 -9.86
C THR A 65 18.06 6.18 -8.73
N ASP A 66 19.27 6.63 -9.05
CA ASP A 66 20.06 7.56 -8.25
C ASP A 66 19.96 9.02 -8.72
N GLY A 67 19.05 9.28 -9.69
CA GLY A 67 18.89 10.57 -10.36
C GLY A 67 19.66 10.70 -11.67
N GLY A 68 20.47 9.70 -12.05
CA GLY A 68 21.20 9.65 -13.32
C GLY A 68 20.77 8.47 -14.19
N ASN A 69 20.91 7.26 -13.68
CA ASN A 69 20.58 6.03 -14.39
C ASN A 69 19.38 5.33 -13.76
N ALA A 70 18.54 4.76 -14.59
CA ALA A 70 17.44 3.89 -14.17
C ALA A 70 17.79 2.42 -14.42
N ALA A 71 17.44 1.56 -13.47
CA ALA A 71 17.61 0.12 -13.60
C ALA A 71 16.33 -0.60 -13.18
N VAL A 72 15.92 -1.59 -13.97
CA VAL A 72 14.86 -2.54 -13.58
C VAL A 72 15.45 -3.50 -12.55
N ILE A 73 14.80 -3.61 -11.39
CA ILE A 73 15.23 -4.47 -10.29
C ILE A 73 14.54 -5.82 -10.35
N LEU A 74 13.23 -5.80 -10.63
CA LEU A 74 12.44 -6.99 -10.85
C LEU A 74 11.25 -6.66 -11.74
N SER A 75 10.66 -7.70 -12.33
CA SER A 75 9.44 -7.62 -13.14
C SER A 75 8.43 -8.62 -12.65
N VAL A 76 7.15 -8.25 -12.69
CA VAL A 76 6.03 -9.13 -12.38
C VAL A 76 4.96 -9.07 -13.46
N GLU A 77 4.27 -10.19 -13.68
CA GLU A 77 3.04 -10.20 -14.45
C GLU A 77 1.90 -9.65 -13.56
N GLY A 78 1.09 -8.72 -14.09
CA GLY A 78 0.07 -8.02 -13.34
C GLY A 78 0.47 -6.60 -12.95
N GLU A 79 -0.31 -6.02 -12.05
CA GLU A 79 -0.13 -4.66 -11.53
C GLU A 79 0.57 -4.71 -10.17
N LEU A 80 1.77 -4.14 -10.08
CA LEU A 80 2.49 -3.94 -8.83
C LEU A 80 1.95 -2.68 -8.16
N THR A 81 1.00 -2.85 -7.25
CA THR A 81 0.25 -1.76 -6.63
C THR A 81 0.94 -1.13 -5.43
N GLY A 82 1.89 -1.84 -4.82
CA GLY A 82 2.66 -1.34 -3.70
C GLY A 82 3.88 -2.22 -3.39
N PHE A 83 4.85 -1.63 -2.73
CA PHE A 83 6.02 -2.35 -2.22
C PHE A 83 6.57 -1.70 -0.96
N ALA A 84 7.22 -2.50 -0.12
CA ALA A 84 7.94 -2.06 1.06
C ALA A 84 9.19 -2.91 1.28
N PHE A 85 10.19 -2.34 1.94
CA PHE A 85 11.41 -3.06 2.33
C PHE A 85 11.32 -3.48 3.79
N ASP A 86 11.74 -4.68 4.08
CA ASP A 86 12.00 -5.07 5.46
C ASP A 86 13.43 -4.70 5.92
N ALA A 87 13.74 -4.98 7.17
CA ALA A 87 15.05 -4.68 7.76
C ALA A 87 16.21 -5.46 7.10
N ALA A 88 15.94 -6.64 6.55
CA ALA A 88 16.92 -7.43 5.80
C ALA A 88 17.13 -6.92 4.37
N GLY A 89 16.26 -6.04 3.91
CA GLY A 89 16.27 -5.53 2.53
C GLY A 89 15.45 -6.36 1.57
N ASP A 90 14.73 -7.35 2.04
CA ASP A 90 13.77 -8.06 1.20
C ASP A 90 12.62 -7.13 0.83
N LEU A 91 12.06 -7.35 -0.34
CA LEU A 91 10.91 -6.62 -0.84
C LEU A 91 9.64 -7.40 -0.58
N TRP A 92 8.67 -6.73 0.02
CA TRP A 92 7.29 -7.18 0.11
C TRP A 92 6.47 -6.42 -0.92
N LEU A 93 5.69 -7.13 -1.71
CA LEU A 93 5.02 -6.63 -2.90
C LEU A 93 3.53 -6.95 -2.85
N THR A 94 2.69 -6.01 -3.23
CA THR A 94 1.29 -6.26 -3.54
C THR A 94 1.12 -6.31 -5.05
N VAL A 95 0.72 -7.47 -5.55
CA VAL A 95 0.55 -7.71 -6.99
C VAL A 95 -0.90 -8.07 -7.27
N LEU A 96 -1.48 -7.43 -8.28
CA LEU A 96 -2.83 -7.65 -8.72
C LEU A 96 -2.83 -8.30 -10.10
N THR A 97 -3.53 -9.42 -10.21
CA THR A 97 -3.74 -10.16 -11.45
C THR A 97 -5.23 -10.41 -11.67
N PRO A 98 -5.67 -10.88 -12.84
CA PRO A 98 -7.06 -11.29 -13.02
C PRO A 98 -7.56 -12.39 -12.07
N ALA A 99 -6.64 -13.13 -11.45
CA ALA A 99 -6.97 -14.16 -10.46
C ALA A 99 -7.19 -13.59 -9.05
N GLY A 100 -6.87 -12.31 -8.83
CA GLY A 100 -6.96 -11.64 -7.54
C GLY A 100 -5.66 -11.01 -7.09
N GLY A 101 -5.65 -10.49 -5.88
CA GLY A 101 -4.48 -9.92 -5.24
C GLY A 101 -3.57 -11.00 -4.65
N THR A 102 -2.29 -10.70 -4.60
CA THR A 102 -1.27 -11.57 -4.00
C THR A 102 -0.25 -10.73 -3.24
N LEU A 103 0.01 -11.10 -1.99
CA LEU A 103 1.17 -10.63 -1.26
C LEU A 103 2.37 -11.49 -1.64
N CYS A 104 3.41 -10.85 -2.15
CA CYS A 104 4.62 -11.52 -2.61
C CYS A 104 5.84 -11.05 -1.84
N ARG A 105 6.93 -11.84 -1.91
CA ARG A 105 8.24 -11.50 -1.38
C ARG A 105 9.32 -11.72 -2.42
N ALA A 106 10.24 -10.77 -2.55
CA ALA A 106 11.48 -10.94 -3.30
C ALA A 106 12.66 -10.75 -2.35
N ARG A 107 13.55 -11.76 -2.26
CA ARG A 107 14.69 -11.72 -1.35
C ARG A 107 15.78 -10.78 -1.85
N HIS A 108 16.42 -10.08 -0.93
CA HIS A 108 17.43 -9.06 -1.24
C HIS A 108 18.61 -9.63 -2.05
N ASP A 109 19.03 -10.84 -1.76
CA ASP A 109 20.15 -11.52 -2.43
C ASP A 109 19.84 -12.01 -3.86
N SER A 110 18.55 -12.01 -4.23
CA SER A 110 18.04 -12.58 -5.47
C SER A 110 16.93 -11.75 -6.12
N TRP A 111 16.91 -10.45 -5.89
CA TRP A 111 15.96 -9.57 -6.56
C TRP A 111 15.99 -9.78 -8.09
N GLY A 112 14.85 -9.99 -8.68
CA GLY A 112 14.70 -10.25 -10.10
C GLY A 112 14.89 -11.72 -10.52
N ALA A 113 15.44 -12.58 -9.67
CA ALA A 113 15.56 -14.01 -9.98
C ALA A 113 14.29 -14.79 -9.64
N SER A 114 13.61 -14.42 -8.54
CA SER A 114 12.35 -15.04 -8.16
C SER A 114 11.51 -14.13 -7.25
N VAL A 115 10.19 -14.15 -7.47
CA VAL A 115 9.20 -13.53 -6.62
C VAL A 115 8.32 -14.64 -6.04
N GLU A 116 8.38 -14.82 -4.72
CA GLU A 116 7.62 -15.82 -4.00
C GLU A 116 6.20 -15.30 -3.71
N GLN A 117 5.17 -16.07 -4.04
CA GLN A 117 3.81 -15.79 -3.60
C GLN A 117 3.64 -16.26 -2.15
N VAL A 118 3.27 -15.36 -1.25
CA VAL A 118 3.20 -15.64 0.20
C VAL A 118 1.76 -15.79 0.66
N VAL A 119 0.87 -14.85 0.28
CA VAL A 119 -0.56 -14.91 0.60
C VAL A 119 -1.36 -14.66 -0.67
N THR A 120 -2.16 -15.64 -1.06
CA THR A 120 -3.04 -15.57 -2.24
C THR A 120 -4.51 -15.62 -1.87
N GLN A 121 -4.81 -16.07 -0.64
CA GLN A 121 -6.17 -16.28 -0.16
C GLN A 121 -6.24 -16.11 1.36
N ILE A 122 -7.42 -15.79 1.86
CA ILE A 122 -7.76 -15.78 3.29
C ILE A 122 -9.04 -16.58 3.45
N ASP A 123 -9.05 -17.53 4.40
CA ASP A 123 -10.19 -18.42 4.68
C ASP A 123 -10.73 -19.17 3.43
N GLY A 124 -9.81 -19.49 2.51
CA GLY A 124 -10.15 -20.19 1.26
C GLY A 124 -10.72 -19.31 0.14
N ALA A 125 -10.90 -18.00 0.38
CA ALA A 125 -11.31 -17.04 -0.62
C ALA A 125 -10.10 -16.30 -1.21
N PRO A 126 -10.01 -16.08 -2.54
CA PRO A 126 -8.99 -15.25 -3.15
C PRO A 126 -8.99 -13.85 -2.54
N LEU A 127 -7.82 -13.23 -2.46
CA LEU A 127 -7.71 -11.83 -2.07
C LEU A 127 -8.33 -10.92 -3.14
N GLY A 128 -9.06 -9.91 -2.69
CA GLY A 128 -9.49 -8.82 -3.53
C GLY A 128 -8.31 -7.95 -4.01
N ALA A 129 -8.60 -6.78 -4.57
CA ALA A 129 -7.56 -5.86 -5.01
C ALA A 129 -6.71 -5.38 -3.83
N LEU A 130 -5.40 -5.59 -3.90
CA LEU A 130 -4.45 -5.05 -2.93
C LEU A 130 -3.99 -3.66 -3.38
N SER A 131 -3.85 -2.72 -2.44
CA SER A 131 -3.48 -1.33 -2.74
C SER A 131 -2.16 -0.88 -2.13
N ALA A 132 -1.80 -1.43 -0.97
CA ALA A 132 -0.64 -0.95 -0.23
C ALA A 132 -0.06 -2.04 0.68
N VAL A 133 1.23 -1.89 1.00
CA VAL A 133 1.95 -2.74 1.94
C VAL A 133 2.92 -1.89 2.78
N GLU A 134 3.02 -2.21 4.06
CA GLU A 134 4.01 -1.68 5.00
C GLU A 134 4.61 -2.81 5.82
N VAL A 135 5.88 -2.65 6.22
CA VAL A 135 6.59 -3.65 7.03
C VAL A 135 7.01 -3.01 8.35
N GLY A 136 6.61 -3.62 9.45
CA GLY A 136 7.01 -3.19 10.78
C GLY A 136 8.44 -3.59 11.14
N ALA A 137 9.05 -2.87 12.08
CA ALA A 137 10.38 -3.20 12.59
C ALA A 137 10.43 -4.59 13.28
N ASP A 138 9.28 -5.13 13.68
CA ASP A 138 9.10 -6.49 14.17
C ASP A 138 9.03 -7.55 13.06
N GLY A 139 9.14 -7.13 11.82
CA GLY A 139 9.07 -7.98 10.62
C GLY A 139 7.66 -8.37 10.17
N LYS A 140 6.63 -7.89 10.84
CA LYS A 140 5.25 -8.11 10.41
C LYS A 140 4.90 -7.26 9.19
N VAL A 141 4.09 -7.81 8.31
CA VAL A 141 3.73 -7.22 7.03
C VAL A 141 2.26 -6.85 7.03
N TYR A 142 1.97 -5.56 6.97
CA TYR A 142 0.61 -5.03 6.89
C TYR A 142 0.26 -4.79 5.43
N PHE A 143 -0.90 -5.26 4.99
CA PHE A 143 -1.36 -5.02 3.62
C PHE A 143 -2.84 -4.69 3.56
N ALA A 144 -3.20 -3.81 2.63
CA ALA A 144 -4.55 -3.32 2.45
C ALA A 144 -5.23 -4.01 1.28
N VAL A 145 -6.46 -4.46 1.52
CA VAL A 145 -7.41 -4.95 0.52
C VAL A 145 -8.47 -3.88 0.31
N VAL A 146 -8.62 -3.40 -0.91
CA VAL A 146 -9.57 -2.34 -1.28
C VAL A 146 -11.00 -2.75 -1.01
N GLY A 147 -11.35 -3.97 -1.44
CA GLY A 147 -12.65 -4.61 -1.28
C GLY A 147 -12.61 -6.03 -1.82
N GLN A 148 -13.67 -6.79 -1.60
CA GLN A 148 -13.81 -8.18 -2.07
C GLN A 148 -14.31 -8.27 -3.52
N GLU A 149 -14.69 -7.16 -4.11
CA GLU A 149 -15.11 -7.08 -5.52
C GLU A 149 -13.95 -7.49 -6.45
N SER A 150 -14.31 -8.01 -7.62
CA SER A 150 -13.33 -8.59 -8.52
C SER A 150 -12.25 -7.59 -8.94
N ALA A 151 -11.03 -8.01 -8.81
CA ALA A 151 -9.83 -7.30 -9.22
C ALA A 151 -9.60 -7.31 -10.75
N GLU A 152 -10.54 -7.80 -11.54
CA GLU A 152 -10.35 -8.11 -12.97
C GLU A 152 -9.92 -6.92 -13.83
N GLN A 153 -10.23 -5.69 -13.40
CA GLN A 153 -9.95 -4.47 -14.15
C GLN A 153 -8.80 -3.62 -13.59
N GLY A 154 -8.14 -4.07 -12.52
CA GLY A 154 -7.03 -3.37 -11.88
C GLY A 154 -7.43 -2.53 -10.67
N LEU A 155 -6.42 -1.95 -10.01
CA LEU A 155 -6.57 -1.21 -8.75
C LEU A 155 -7.50 0.01 -8.89
N GLU A 156 -7.33 0.81 -9.95
CA GLU A 156 -8.17 1.99 -10.17
C GLU A 156 -9.65 1.64 -10.24
N SER A 157 -9.99 0.56 -10.93
CA SER A 157 -11.38 0.10 -11.03
C SER A 157 -11.94 -0.38 -9.69
N ALA A 158 -11.15 -1.12 -8.91
CA ALA A 158 -11.55 -1.55 -7.58
C ALA A 158 -11.81 -0.36 -6.64
N LEU A 159 -10.90 0.62 -6.62
CA LEU A 159 -11.07 1.85 -5.84
C LEU A 159 -12.30 2.65 -6.29
N ARG A 160 -12.52 2.75 -7.60
CA ARG A 160 -13.69 3.44 -8.15
C ARG A 160 -15.00 2.75 -7.77
N THR A 161 -15.02 1.42 -7.78
CA THR A 161 -16.19 0.63 -7.36
C THR A 161 -16.51 0.91 -5.90
N GLU A 162 -15.53 0.84 -5.01
CA GLU A 162 -15.73 1.14 -3.59
C GLU A 162 -16.16 2.60 -3.35
N LEU A 163 -15.58 3.56 -4.09
CA LEU A 163 -15.98 4.96 -4.00
C LEU A 163 -17.46 5.19 -4.35
N LEU A 164 -17.99 4.44 -5.30
CA LEU A 164 -19.37 4.56 -5.76
C LEU A 164 -20.35 3.72 -4.96
N ALA A 165 -19.98 2.49 -4.62
CA ALA A 165 -20.87 1.51 -3.98
C ALA A 165 -20.82 1.55 -2.46
N HIS A 166 -19.70 2.03 -1.85
CA HIS A 166 -19.48 2.06 -0.40
C HIS A 166 -19.80 0.72 0.26
N THR A 167 -19.29 -0.38 -0.32
CA THR A 167 -19.61 -1.72 0.18
C THR A 167 -19.06 -1.96 1.58
N GLY A 168 -17.96 -1.28 1.92
CA GLY A 168 -17.28 -1.45 3.20
C GLY A 168 -16.68 -2.86 3.37
N THR A 169 -16.36 -3.52 2.27
CA THR A 169 -15.74 -4.86 2.30
C THR A 169 -14.22 -4.80 2.35
N GLY A 170 -13.64 -3.62 2.26
CA GLY A 170 -12.21 -3.40 2.40
C GLY A 170 -11.71 -3.65 3.82
N ALA A 171 -10.45 -4.07 3.91
CA ALA A 171 -9.81 -4.43 5.16
C ALA A 171 -8.29 -4.25 5.11
N VAL A 172 -7.68 -4.19 6.29
CA VAL A 172 -6.24 -4.32 6.45
C VAL A 172 -5.93 -5.61 7.20
N TYR A 173 -4.97 -6.34 6.71
CA TYR A 173 -4.48 -7.57 7.30
C TYR A 173 -3.02 -7.42 7.72
N VAL A 174 -2.61 -8.25 8.67
CA VAL A 174 -1.21 -8.42 9.05
C VAL A 174 -0.81 -9.87 8.77
N TYR A 175 0.30 -10.04 8.07
CA TYR A 175 0.97 -11.32 7.92
C TYR A 175 2.17 -11.40 8.87
N ASP A 176 2.26 -12.46 9.65
CA ASP A 176 3.42 -12.77 10.48
C ASP A 176 4.28 -13.83 9.77
N PRO A 177 5.47 -13.45 9.26
CA PRO A 177 6.34 -14.39 8.54
C PRO A 177 6.88 -15.50 9.41
N ALA A 178 7.03 -15.29 10.74
CA ALA A 178 7.54 -16.29 11.65
C ALA A 178 6.49 -17.37 11.98
N ALA A 179 5.24 -16.94 12.19
CA ALA A 179 4.12 -17.84 12.46
C ALA A 179 3.45 -18.36 11.17
N ARG A 180 3.66 -17.67 10.02
CA ARG A 180 2.97 -17.90 8.75
C ARG A 180 1.45 -17.77 8.88
N THR A 181 1.00 -16.82 9.66
CA THR A 181 -0.42 -16.53 9.89
C THR A 181 -0.83 -15.20 9.31
N VAL A 182 -2.09 -15.09 8.90
CA VAL A 182 -2.72 -13.85 8.48
C VAL A 182 -3.86 -13.53 9.45
N GLU A 183 -3.91 -12.30 9.93
CA GLU A 183 -4.96 -11.81 10.82
C GLU A 183 -5.53 -10.49 10.30
N GLN A 184 -6.84 -10.30 10.43
CA GLN A 184 -7.46 -9.03 10.09
C GLN A 184 -7.23 -8.00 11.20
N VAL A 185 -6.67 -6.86 10.83
CA VAL A 185 -6.40 -5.73 11.72
C VAL A 185 -7.62 -4.81 11.82
N VAL A 186 -8.12 -4.38 10.67
CA VAL A 186 -9.28 -3.48 10.55
C VAL A 186 -10.11 -3.95 9.36
N GLY A 187 -11.42 -3.91 9.51
CA GLY A 187 -12.37 -4.19 8.43
C GLY A 187 -13.44 -3.11 8.36
N GLY A 188 -14.33 -3.20 7.37
CA GLY A 188 -15.41 -2.23 7.18
C GLY A 188 -14.95 -0.94 6.52
N ILE A 189 -13.87 -1.00 5.72
CA ILE A 189 -13.28 0.16 5.03
C ILE A 189 -13.86 0.23 3.61
N ALA A 190 -14.31 1.41 3.20
CA ALA A 190 -14.83 1.63 1.85
C ALA A 190 -13.71 2.09 0.91
N GLY A 191 -12.82 1.17 0.56
CA GLY A 191 -11.69 1.44 -0.29
C GLY A 191 -10.41 1.82 0.45
N ALA A 192 -9.81 0.85 1.14
CA ALA A 192 -8.49 1.00 1.74
C ALA A 192 -7.48 1.28 0.62
N SER A 193 -6.96 2.51 0.53
CA SER A 193 -6.16 2.98 -0.62
C SER A 193 -4.70 3.24 -0.30
N GLY A 194 -4.33 3.30 0.97
CA GLY A 194 -2.94 3.52 1.39
C GLY A 194 -2.73 3.19 2.85
N LEU A 195 -1.48 2.88 3.19
CA LEU A 195 -1.02 2.59 4.54
C LEU A 195 0.18 3.47 4.88
N ALA A 196 0.31 3.82 6.15
CA ALA A 196 1.52 4.39 6.72
C ALA A 196 1.69 3.88 8.17
N LEU A 197 2.87 3.40 8.51
CA LEU A 197 3.18 2.92 9.84
C LEU A 197 4.09 3.91 10.57
N ASP A 198 3.62 4.44 11.69
CA ASP A 198 4.48 5.18 12.63
C ASP A 198 5.09 4.20 13.63
N GLU A 199 6.34 3.82 13.39
CA GLU A 199 7.11 2.91 14.24
C GLU A 199 7.32 3.45 15.65
N ARG A 200 7.37 4.76 15.82
CA ARG A 200 7.60 5.38 17.12
C ARG A 200 6.40 5.23 18.05
N THR A 201 5.20 5.33 17.51
CA THR A 201 3.94 5.21 18.26
C THR A 201 3.27 3.85 18.08
N LEU A 202 3.82 3.00 17.21
CA LEU A 202 3.21 1.74 16.76
C LEU A 202 1.77 1.95 16.31
N THR A 203 1.57 2.97 15.48
CA THR A 203 0.25 3.32 14.94
C THR A 203 0.23 3.12 13.43
N LEU A 204 -0.72 2.34 12.96
CA LEU A 204 -1.00 2.16 11.55
C LEU A 204 -2.08 3.16 11.12
N TYR A 205 -1.79 3.98 10.14
CA TYR A 205 -2.74 4.89 9.49
C TYR A 205 -3.20 4.29 8.17
N ILE A 206 -4.51 4.40 7.89
CA ILE A 206 -5.15 3.79 6.74
C ILE A 206 -6.01 4.84 6.07
N SER A 207 -5.76 5.12 4.79
CA SER A 207 -6.64 6.00 4.02
C SER A 207 -7.85 5.22 3.50
N ASP A 208 -9.05 5.76 3.78
CA ASP A 208 -10.34 5.25 3.32
C ASP A 208 -10.90 6.20 2.27
N LEU A 209 -10.80 5.81 1.01
CA LEU A 209 -11.17 6.64 -0.12
C LEU A 209 -12.68 6.93 -0.15
N GLY A 210 -13.51 5.91 0.07
CA GLY A 210 -14.95 6.02 0.03
C GLY A 210 -15.51 6.87 1.17
N SER A 211 -15.02 6.67 2.38
CA SER A 211 -15.42 7.45 3.56
C SER A 211 -14.72 8.80 3.67
N ARG A 212 -13.70 9.06 2.85
CA ARG A 212 -12.91 10.29 2.83
C ARG A 212 -12.30 10.63 4.19
N CYS A 213 -11.79 9.62 4.86
CA CYS A 213 -11.18 9.76 6.18
C CYS A 213 -9.88 8.95 6.29
N ILE A 214 -9.18 9.17 7.39
CA ILE A 214 -8.02 8.38 7.78
C ILE A 214 -8.38 7.63 9.06
N TRP A 215 -8.25 6.32 9.03
CA TRP A 215 -8.34 5.47 10.21
C TRP A 215 -6.99 5.37 10.90
N SER A 216 -7.00 5.16 12.20
CA SER A 216 -5.80 4.77 12.94
C SER A 216 -6.08 3.50 13.75
N ALA A 217 -5.11 2.60 13.75
CA ALA A 217 -5.15 1.37 14.53
C ALA A 217 -3.81 1.15 15.23
N ALA A 218 -3.81 0.58 16.42
CA ALA A 218 -2.56 0.24 17.08
C ALA A 218 -1.90 -0.93 16.35
N ALA A 219 -0.65 -0.77 15.94
CA ALA A 219 0.23 -1.84 15.48
C ALA A 219 1.04 -2.31 16.68
N SER A 220 0.57 -3.32 17.42
CA SER A 220 1.29 -3.82 18.60
C SER A 220 2.15 -5.03 18.25
N ALA A 221 3.26 -5.23 18.98
CA ALA A 221 4.14 -6.39 18.83
C ALA A 221 3.44 -7.76 19.05
N ARG A 222 2.23 -7.76 19.59
CA ARG A 222 1.43 -8.98 19.81
C ARG A 222 0.42 -9.27 18.70
N GLY A 223 0.42 -8.48 17.60
CA GLY A 223 -0.71 -8.46 16.69
C GLY A 223 -1.91 -7.77 17.35
N LEU A 224 -2.74 -7.11 16.58
CA LEU A 224 -3.97 -6.54 17.09
C LEU A 224 -4.92 -7.68 17.45
N THR A 225 -5.27 -7.80 18.73
CA THR A 225 -6.39 -8.66 19.10
C THR A 225 -7.66 -8.09 18.49
N ALA A 226 -8.39 -8.91 17.74
CA ALA A 226 -9.67 -8.55 17.14
C ALA A 226 -10.59 -7.92 18.22
N GLY A 227 -10.86 -6.62 18.13
CA GLY A 227 -11.70 -5.91 19.10
C GLY A 227 -11.63 -4.41 19.07
N GLY A 228 -10.62 -3.82 18.46
CA GLY A 228 -10.49 -2.37 18.38
C GLY A 228 -11.18 -1.82 17.14
N LYS A 229 -12.39 -1.24 17.28
CA LYS A 229 -12.90 -0.33 16.25
C LYS A 229 -11.89 0.81 16.14
N GLY A 230 -11.24 0.96 14.97
CA GLY A 230 -10.40 2.11 14.68
C GLY A 230 -11.14 3.40 15.04
N ARG A 231 -10.45 4.36 15.62
CA ARG A 231 -11.03 5.65 15.94
C ARG A 231 -10.99 6.50 14.68
N GLN A 232 -12.16 6.96 14.26
CA GLN A 232 -12.26 7.91 13.17
C GLN A 232 -11.73 9.27 13.68
N SER A 233 -10.66 9.78 13.08
CA SER A 233 -10.21 11.16 13.29
C SER A 233 -10.77 12.01 12.14
N SER A 234 -11.75 12.81 12.46
CA SER A 234 -12.31 13.83 11.56
C SER A 234 -11.45 15.09 11.54
#